data_d192da18bf5744c9709717160e29cb02
#
_entry.id   d192da18bf5744c9709717160e29cb02
#
_cell.length_a   1.000
_cell.length_b   1.000
_cell.length_c   1.000
_cell.angle_alpha   90.00
_cell.angle_beta   90.00
_cell.angle_gamma   90.00
#
_symmetry.space_group_name_H-M   'P 1'
#
loop_
_entity.id
_entity.type
_entity.pdbx_description
1 polymer ?
#
loop_
_entity_poly.entity_id
_entity_poly.type
_entity_poly.pdbx_seq_one_letter_code
_entity_poly.pdbx_strand_id
1 'polypeptide(L)'
;MDKGINQIINSYILCLQKENLKFTKVYLFGSYAKNKQSAHSDIDLAFIFDENKQIDYFDLQVQMLSLASYIDTRIEPHPMSSEDFTPENPLACEILNTG
;
A
#
# COMPACT_ATOMS: atom_id res chain seq x y z
N MET A 1 -4.47 16.62 4.41
CA MET A 1 -4.13 15.33 5.01
C MET A 1 -3.27 15.55 6.25
N ASP A 2 -3.44 14.72 7.25
CA ASP A 2 -2.70 14.80 8.51
C ASP A 2 -1.20 14.61 8.28
N LYS A 3 -0.39 15.51 8.87
CA LYS A 3 1.07 15.42 8.78
C LYS A 3 1.62 14.14 9.40
N GLY A 4 0.96 13.64 10.47
CA GLY A 4 1.36 12.39 11.10
C GLY A 4 1.21 11.20 10.17
N ILE A 5 0.15 11.17 9.36
CA ILE A 5 -0.08 10.11 8.37
C ILE A 5 1.01 10.15 7.29
N ASN A 6 1.38 11.33 6.81
CA ASN A 6 2.45 11.45 5.82
C ASN A 6 3.77 10.92 6.35
N GLN A 7 4.09 11.22 7.61
CA GLN A 7 5.32 10.71 8.23
C GLN A 7 5.29 9.20 8.38
N ILE A 8 4.14 8.64 8.76
CA ILE A 8 3.97 7.19 8.88
C ILE A 8 4.18 6.52 7.52
N ILE A 9 3.53 7.05 6.47
CA ILE A 9 3.65 6.50 5.12
C ILE A 9 5.11 6.57 4.64
N ASN A 10 5.77 7.72 4.82
CA ASN A 10 7.16 7.88 4.39
C ASN A 10 8.10 6.94 5.14
N SER A 11 7.90 6.77 6.44
CA SER A 11 8.70 5.84 7.24
C SER A 11 8.53 4.41 6.76
N TYR A 12 7.30 4.03 6.42
CA TYR A 12 7.01 2.69 5.92
C TYR A 12 7.67 2.47 4.55
N ILE A 13 7.55 3.44 3.65
CA ILE A 13 8.17 3.35 2.33
C ILE A 13 9.68 3.16 2.45
N LEU A 14 10.33 3.93 3.32
CA LEU A 14 11.77 3.79 3.56
C LEU A 14 12.11 2.40 4.12
N CYS A 15 11.29 1.89 5.02
CA CYS A 15 11.47 0.55 5.58
C CYS A 15 11.44 -0.51 4.46
N LEU A 16 10.45 -0.44 3.57
CA LEU A 16 10.32 -1.37 2.46
C LEU A 16 11.50 -1.29 1.50
N GLN A 17 11.98 -0.07 1.23
CA GLN A 17 13.14 0.11 0.37
C GLN A 17 14.39 -0.50 0.95
N LYS A 18 14.58 -0.40 2.26
CA LYS A 18 15.70 -1.04 2.95
C LYS A 18 15.65 -2.57 2.88
N GLU A 19 14.46 -3.13 2.76
CA GLU A 19 14.25 -4.57 2.60
C GLU A 19 14.34 -4.99 1.14
N ASN A 20 14.77 -4.11 0.25
CA ASN A 20 14.93 -4.36 -1.18
C ASN A 20 13.64 -4.72 -1.92
N LEU A 21 12.51 -4.22 -1.43
CA LEU A 21 11.24 -4.37 -2.12
C LEU A 21 11.15 -3.29 -3.20
N LYS A 22 11.01 -3.72 -4.46
CA LYS A 22 11.13 -2.84 -5.62
C LYS A 22 9.78 -2.55 -6.24
N PHE A 23 8.93 -1.84 -5.50
CA PHE A 23 7.68 -1.34 -6.05
C PHE A 23 7.94 -0.10 -6.89
N THR A 24 7.11 0.12 -7.90
CA THR A 24 7.25 1.25 -8.81
C THR A 24 6.30 2.40 -8.47
N LYS A 25 5.16 2.09 -7.84
CA LYS A 25 4.15 3.09 -7.49
C LYS A 25 3.50 2.74 -6.17
N VAL A 26 3.06 3.78 -5.46
CA VAL A 26 2.33 3.65 -4.19
C VAL A 26 1.10 4.55 -4.28
N TYR A 27 -0.06 4.03 -3.87
CA TYR A 27 -1.31 4.79 -3.83
C TYR A 27 -1.92 4.69 -2.45
N LEU A 28 -2.32 5.84 -1.88
CA LEU A 28 -3.18 5.88 -0.70
C LEU A 28 -4.63 5.83 -1.18
N PHE A 29 -5.42 4.92 -0.63
CA PHE A 29 -6.82 4.81 -1.01
C PHE A 29 -7.67 4.49 0.23
N GLY A 30 -8.97 4.27 0.03
CA GLY A 30 -9.87 3.99 1.13
C GLY A 30 -10.22 5.23 1.92
N SER A 31 -10.44 5.07 3.24
CA SER A 31 -10.96 6.13 4.11
C SER A 31 -10.11 7.40 4.09
N TYR A 32 -8.78 7.25 4.15
CA TYR A 32 -7.90 8.41 4.19
C TYR A 32 -7.89 9.18 2.88
N ALA A 33 -8.00 8.49 1.74
CA ALA A 33 -8.07 9.16 0.44
C ALA A 33 -9.39 9.91 0.26
N LYS A 34 -10.46 9.45 0.92
CA LYS A 34 -11.79 10.05 0.81
C LYS A 34 -12.08 11.08 1.91
N ASN A 35 -11.11 11.35 2.78
CA ASN A 35 -11.30 12.24 3.95
C ASN A 35 -12.42 11.78 4.87
N LYS A 36 -12.62 10.47 4.97
CA LYS A 36 -13.64 9.86 5.84
C LYS A 36 -13.01 9.06 6.97
N GLN A 37 -11.75 9.36 7.28
CA GLN A 37 -11.02 8.63 8.31
C GLN A 37 -11.49 8.99 9.71
N SER A 38 -11.33 8.03 10.60
CA SER A 38 -11.44 8.22 12.04
C SER A 38 -10.12 7.83 12.70
N ALA A 39 -10.04 7.96 14.04
CA ALA A 39 -8.82 7.59 14.77
C ALA A 39 -8.45 6.12 14.61
N HIS A 40 -9.42 5.27 14.24
CA HIS A 40 -9.21 3.82 14.09
C HIS A 40 -9.26 3.36 12.64
N SER A 41 -9.29 4.28 11.68
CA SER A 41 -9.31 3.90 10.26
C SER A 41 -7.98 3.30 9.83
N ASP A 42 -8.06 2.27 8.98
CA ASP A 42 -6.88 1.68 8.37
C ASP A 42 -6.27 2.63 7.34
N ILE A 43 -4.95 2.55 7.20
CA ILE A 43 -4.22 3.29 6.18
C ILE A 43 -4.00 2.33 5.01
N ASP A 44 -4.87 2.40 4.00
CA ASP A 44 -4.81 1.50 2.86
C ASP A 44 -3.81 2.01 1.83
N LEU A 45 -2.75 1.23 1.59
CA LEU A 45 -1.69 1.57 0.65
C LEU A 45 -1.57 0.47 -0.38
N ALA A 46 -1.65 0.83 -1.65
CA ALA A 46 -1.42 -0.09 -2.76
C ALA A 46 0.00 0.08 -3.26
N PHE A 47 0.72 -1.03 -3.42
CA PHE A 47 2.08 -1.05 -3.93
C PHE A 47 2.10 -1.84 -5.23
N ILE A 48 2.52 -1.18 -6.31
CA ILE A 48 2.51 -1.76 -7.64
C ILE A 48 3.92 -2.23 -7.98
N PHE A 49 4.05 -3.50 -8.34
CA PHE A 49 5.31 -4.12 -8.71
C PHE A 49 5.33 -4.40 -10.21
N ASP A 50 6.35 -3.90 -10.88
CA ASP A 50 6.51 -4.08 -12.33
C ASP A 50 7.66 -5.04 -12.59
N GLU A 51 7.50 -6.27 -12.15
CA GLU A 51 8.51 -7.31 -12.31
C GLU A 51 8.00 -8.44 -13.18
N ASN A 52 8.90 -8.97 -14.03
CA ASN A 52 8.60 -10.09 -14.91
C ASN A 52 8.73 -11.44 -14.22
N LYS A 53 9.05 -11.45 -12.92
CA LYS A 53 9.21 -12.67 -12.15
C LYS A 53 7.89 -13.05 -11.50
N GLN A 54 7.68 -14.35 -11.34
CA GLN A 54 6.55 -14.81 -10.56
C GLN A 54 6.77 -14.42 -9.09
N ILE A 55 5.91 -13.54 -8.59
CA ILE A 55 5.93 -13.11 -7.20
C ILE A 55 4.79 -13.81 -6.48
N ASP A 56 5.09 -14.43 -5.33
CA ASP A 56 4.04 -14.91 -4.45
C ASP A 56 3.50 -13.70 -3.67
N TYR A 57 2.40 -13.14 -4.15
CA TYR A 57 1.83 -11.94 -3.56
C TYR A 57 1.25 -12.19 -2.17
N PHE A 58 0.87 -13.41 -1.86
CA PHE A 58 0.43 -13.74 -0.51
C PHE A 58 1.60 -13.64 0.48
N ASP A 59 2.72 -14.27 0.16
CA ASP A 59 3.93 -14.18 1.01
C ASP A 59 4.43 -12.75 1.10
N LEU A 60 4.40 -12.02 0.00
CA LEU A 60 4.81 -10.62 -0.04
C LEU A 60 3.93 -9.78 0.88
N GLN A 61 2.61 -9.99 0.84
CA GLN A 61 1.70 -9.24 1.69
C GLN A 61 1.95 -9.54 3.17
N VAL A 62 2.18 -10.80 3.51
CA VAL A 62 2.50 -11.18 4.90
C VAL A 62 3.78 -10.50 5.35
N GLN A 63 4.82 -10.49 4.53
CA GLN A 63 6.08 -9.82 4.84
C GLN A 63 5.87 -8.33 5.03
N MET A 64 5.16 -7.69 4.12
CA MET A 64 4.89 -6.25 4.19
C MET A 64 4.05 -5.89 5.41
N LEU A 65 3.07 -6.74 5.75
CA LEU A 65 2.23 -6.52 6.93
C LEU A 65 3.04 -6.66 8.22
N SER A 66 3.95 -7.63 8.27
CA SER A 66 4.85 -7.80 9.39
C SER A 66 5.73 -6.57 9.59
N LEU A 67 6.29 -6.03 8.52
CA LEU A 67 7.09 -4.80 8.57
C LEU A 67 6.26 -3.60 9.00
N ALA A 68 5.00 -3.53 8.54
CA ALA A 68 4.11 -2.45 8.91
C ALA A 68 3.85 -2.41 10.42
N SER A 69 3.83 -3.56 11.08
CA SER A 69 3.57 -3.61 12.52
C SER A 69 4.63 -2.89 13.35
N TYR A 70 5.83 -2.70 12.82
CA TYR A 70 6.89 -1.96 13.48
C TYR A 70 6.77 -0.46 13.31
N ILE A 71 5.96 -0.01 12.35
CA ILE A 71 5.78 1.41 12.05
C ILE A 71 4.44 1.89 12.63
N ASP A 72 3.34 1.30 12.17
CA ASP A 72 2.00 1.63 12.64
C ASP A 72 1.06 0.48 12.24
N THR A 73 0.35 -0.08 13.22
CA THR A 73 -0.51 -1.24 13.00
C THR A 73 -1.72 -0.92 12.12
N ARG A 74 -2.01 0.36 11.86
CA ARG A 74 -3.11 0.75 10.98
C ARG A 74 -2.75 0.60 9.51
N ILE A 75 -1.47 0.46 9.16
CA ILE A 75 -1.04 0.31 7.78
C ILE A 75 -1.54 -1.04 7.25
N GLU A 76 -2.24 -0.99 6.12
CA GLU A 76 -2.73 -2.17 5.43
C GLU A 76 -2.17 -2.18 4.01
N PRO A 77 -1.10 -2.94 3.75
CA PRO A 77 -0.49 -2.97 2.43
C PRO A 77 -1.22 -3.90 1.48
N HIS A 78 -1.34 -3.48 0.23
CA HIS A 78 -1.98 -4.24 -0.84
C HIS A 78 -1.02 -4.33 -2.02
N PRO A 79 -0.11 -5.31 -2.07
CA PRO A 79 0.78 -5.48 -3.21
C PRO A 79 0.04 -6.07 -4.41
N MET A 80 0.34 -5.56 -5.59
CA MET A 80 -0.23 -6.11 -6.81
C MET A 80 0.73 -5.88 -7.98
N SER A 81 0.58 -6.69 -9.03
CA SER A 81 1.37 -6.51 -10.24
C SER A 81 0.83 -5.37 -11.08
N SER A 82 1.70 -4.78 -11.89
CA SER A 82 1.27 -3.78 -12.85
C SER A 82 0.27 -4.35 -13.86
N GLU A 83 0.36 -5.64 -14.16
CA GLU A 83 -0.57 -6.31 -15.06
C GLU A 83 -1.98 -6.39 -14.47
N ASP A 84 -2.09 -6.54 -13.15
CA ASP A 84 -3.39 -6.60 -12.47
C ASP A 84 -3.95 -5.21 -12.16
N PHE A 85 -3.15 -4.17 -12.32
CA PHE A 85 -3.56 -2.80 -12.03
C PHE A 85 -4.27 -2.20 -13.24
N THR A 86 -5.48 -2.69 -13.50
CA THR A 86 -6.32 -2.28 -14.63
C THR A 86 -7.72 -1.94 -14.15
N PRO A 87 -8.50 -1.14 -14.91
CA PRO A 87 -9.86 -0.78 -14.50
C PRO A 87 -10.81 -1.97 -14.30
N GLU A 88 -10.52 -3.12 -14.91
CA GLU A 88 -11.31 -4.33 -14.77
C GLU A 88 -11.14 -5.00 -13.41
N ASN A 89 -10.03 -4.73 -12.73
CA ASN A 89 -9.78 -5.25 -11.38
C ASN A 89 -10.54 -4.36 -10.39
N PRO A 90 -11.45 -4.92 -9.56
CA PRO A 90 -12.24 -4.08 -8.65
C PRO A 90 -11.41 -3.24 -7.68
N LEU A 91 -10.32 -3.79 -7.15
CA LEU A 91 -9.45 -3.05 -6.24
C LEU A 91 -8.71 -1.93 -7.00
N ALA A 92 -8.17 -2.23 -8.18
CA ALA A 92 -7.49 -1.22 -8.98
C ALA A 92 -8.45 -0.11 -9.40
N CYS A 93 -9.69 -0.46 -9.73
CA CYS A 93 -10.72 0.51 -10.07
C CYS A 93 -10.97 1.46 -8.90
N GLU A 94 -11.10 0.93 -7.69
CA GLU A 94 -11.27 1.76 -6.49
C GLU A 94 -10.08 2.71 -6.30
N ILE A 95 -8.86 2.20 -6.45
CA ILE A 95 -7.64 3.00 -6.29
C ILE A 95 -7.60 4.13 -7.32
N LEU A 96 -7.90 3.81 -8.60
CA LEU A 96 -7.89 4.80 -9.67
C LEU A 96 -8.95 5.88 -9.48
N ASN A 97 -10.06 5.55 -8.83
CA ASN A 97 -11.15 6.51 -8.59
C ASN A 97 -10.92 7.37 -7.34
N THR A 98 -10.18 6.87 -6.35
CA THR A 98 -10.05 7.54 -5.06
C THR A 98 -8.60 7.87 -4.70
N GLY A 99 -7.67 7.18 -5.30
CA GLY A 99 -6.25 7.39 -5.04
C GLY A 99 -5.65 8.35 -6.00
#